data_aefdd537eae8d2ebc5be5accf900ecf7
#
_entry.id   aefdd537eae8d2ebc5be5accf900ecf7
#
_cell.length_a   1.000
_cell.length_b   1.000
_cell.length_c   1.000
_cell.angle_alpha   90.00
_cell.angle_beta   90.00
_cell.angle_gamma   90.00
#
_symmetry.space_group_name_H-M   'P 1'
#
loop_
_entity.id
_entity.type
_entity.pdbx_description
1 polymer ?
#
loop_
_entity_poly.entity_id
_entity_poly.type
_entity_poly.pdbx_seq_one_letter_code
_entity_poly.pdbx_strand_id
1 'polypeptide(L)'
;MITNPIELAIHQQLNKLTTKSELLSKKVVKGIVKDVETALIKQFATKRDKAFRLRMSNMGKPYCQLWFEKNKPELALPPSSNFIINMLIGDIIEAVFKGLLREAKVEYKDGEQVTLDLGDGQTIDGTPDIFFGDEVDDIKSASPWSYINKFKDFNSLAEKDSFGYIAQLVGYAEATNTKPNGWWVVNKGNGDFKHVKATNINSKQVLAKIKFTYKELEENKFRRCFTDEEETYRKKPSGNRRLKQECSWCSFRHACWPGLQERPSLVSQAMEPPMVSYTQINNVQR
;
A
#
# COMPACT_ATOMS: atom_id res chain seq x y z
N MET A 1 18.07 -18.85 -0.42
CA MET A 1 19.33 -18.13 -0.12
C MET A 1 19.07 -16.63 -0.28
N ILE A 2 19.51 -15.80 0.68
CA ILE A 2 19.43 -14.33 0.59
C ILE A 2 20.46 -13.88 -0.44
N THR A 3 20.02 -13.22 -1.49
CA THR A 3 20.89 -12.74 -2.59
C THR A 3 21.13 -11.23 -2.55
N ASN A 4 20.28 -10.48 -1.85
CA ASN A 4 20.42 -9.04 -1.71
C ASN A 4 21.46 -8.72 -0.61
N PRO A 5 22.55 -7.98 -0.91
CA PRO A 5 23.62 -7.70 0.05
C PRO A 5 23.14 -6.84 1.24
N ILE A 6 22.20 -5.94 1.04
CA ILE A 6 21.60 -5.10 2.11
C ILE A 6 20.77 -5.98 3.06
N GLU A 7 19.94 -6.87 2.51
CA GLU A 7 19.16 -7.82 3.30
C GLU A 7 20.09 -8.71 4.16
N LEU A 8 21.18 -9.19 3.58
CA LEU A 8 22.18 -9.97 4.30
C LEU A 8 22.84 -9.17 5.43
N ALA A 9 23.20 -7.92 5.18
CA ALA A 9 23.82 -7.04 6.19
C ALA A 9 22.89 -6.80 7.38
N ILE A 10 21.60 -6.56 7.12
CA ILE A 10 20.60 -6.39 8.19
C ILE A 10 20.44 -7.69 8.99
N HIS A 11 20.36 -8.85 8.33
CA HIS A 11 20.27 -10.15 9.02
C HIS A 11 21.50 -10.43 9.89
N GLN A 12 22.69 -10.13 9.39
CA GLN A 12 23.94 -10.27 10.17
C GLN A 12 23.91 -9.38 11.41
N GLN A 13 23.47 -8.13 11.27
CA GLN A 13 23.35 -7.20 12.38
C GLN A 13 22.30 -7.68 13.40
N LEU A 14 21.12 -8.12 12.95
CA LEU A 14 20.07 -8.69 13.81
C LEU A 14 20.57 -9.91 14.59
N ASN A 15 21.33 -10.80 13.97
CA ASN A 15 21.94 -11.93 14.65
C ASN A 15 22.87 -11.50 15.79
N LYS A 16 23.70 -10.48 15.58
CA LYS A 16 24.57 -9.92 16.62
C LYS A 16 23.77 -9.32 17.78
N LEU A 17 22.70 -8.56 17.47
CA LEU A 17 21.82 -7.98 18.48
C LEU A 17 21.06 -9.07 19.27
N THR A 18 20.58 -10.11 18.61
CA THR A 18 19.87 -11.23 19.23
C THR A 18 20.77 -12.04 20.17
N THR A 19 22.00 -12.29 19.76
CA THR A 19 23.00 -13.01 20.60
C THR A 19 23.66 -12.09 21.63
N LYS A 20 23.32 -10.78 21.64
CA LYS A 20 23.92 -9.75 22.48
C LYS A 20 25.45 -9.65 22.37
N SER A 21 25.99 -10.14 21.25
CA SER A 21 27.42 -9.95 20.93
C SER A 21 27.73 -8.47 20.56
N GLU A 22 26.73 -7.76 20.08
CA GLU A 22 26.72 -6.31 19.94
C GLU A 22 25.40 -5.74 20.50
N LEU A 23 25.38 -4.48 20.86
CA LEU A 23 24.19 -3.75 21.29
C LEU A 23 23.87 -2.64 20.30
N LEU A 24 22.60 -2.34 20.15
CA LEU A 24 22.17 -1.21 19.33
C LEU A 24 22.78 0.09 19.86
N SER A 25 23.43 0.86 19.01
CA SER A 25 24.11 2.09 19.43
C SER A 25 23.13 3.13 19.96
N LYS A 26 23.51 3.87 21.01
CA LYS A 26 22.69 4.94 21.58
C LYS A 26 22.30 6.00 20.55
N LYS A 27 23.14 6.24 19.53
CA LYS A 27 22.86 7.18 18.43
C LYS A 27 21.70 6.68 17.58
N VAL A 28 21.70 5.41 17.22
CA VAL A 28 20.61 4.78 16.43
C VAL A 28 19.33 4.72 17.23
N VAL A 29 19.39 4.33 18.51
CA VAL A 29 18.20 4.36 19.39
C VAL A 29 17.56 5.75 19.44
N LYS A 30 18.35 6.81 19.65
CA LYS A 30 17.83 8.19 19.66
C LYS A 30 17.20 8.56 18.30
N GLY A 31 17.78 8.13 17.19
CA GLY A 31 17.22 8.35 15.86
C GLY A 31 15.86 7.66 15.69
N ILE A 32 15.75 6.39 16.03
CA ILE A 32 14.48 5.65 15.99
C ILE A 32 13.41 6.32 16.86
N VAL A 33 13.77 6.73 18.08
CA VAL A 33 12.83 7.41 19.02
C VAL A 33 12.29 8.70 18.39
N LYS A 34 13.15 9.51 17.77
CA LYS A 34 12.76 10.74 17.07
C LYS A 34 11.81 10.46 15.89
N ASP A 35 12.11 9.43 15.09
CA ASP A 35 11.27 9.05 13.95
C ASP A 35 9.90 8.55 14.43
N VAL A 36 9.85 7.77 15.52
CA VAL A 36 8.60 7.30 16.16
C VAL A 36 7.81 8.46 16.77
N GLU A 37 8.45 9.41 17.43
CA GLU A 37 7.81 10.63 17.94
C GLU A 37 7.13 11.40 16.81
N THR A 38 7.84 11.59 15.68
CA THR A 38 7.30 12.23 14.48
C THR A 38 6.07 11.48 13.95
N ALA A 39 6.12 10.14 13.93
CA ALA A 39 5.00 9.30 13.51
C ALA A 39 3.78 9.46 14.43
N LEU A 40 3.98 9.50 15.75
CA LEU A 40 2.89 9.70 16.72
C LEU A 40 2.23 11.06 16.53
N ILE A 41 3.01 12.13 16.38
CA ILE A 41 2.50 13.47 16.12
C ILE A 41 1.70 13.50 14.81
N LYS A 42 2.25 12.92 13.73
CA LYS A 42 1.60 12.83 12.42
C LYS A 42 0.25 12.11 12.48
N GLN A 43 0.16 10.99 13.24
CA GLN A 43 -1.05 10.18 13.27
C GLN A 43 -2.11 10.71 14.26
N PHE A 44 -1.71 11.24 15.41
CA PHE A 44 -2.63 11.58 16.50
C PHE A 44 -2.76 13.07 16.83
N ALA A 45 -1.72 13.86 16.57
CA ALA A 45 -1.67 15.27 16.97
C ALA A 45 -1.79 16.25 15.80
N THR A 46 -1.82 15.76 14.55
CA THR A 46 -1.93 16.60 13.35
C THR A 46 -3.31 16.50 12.73
N LYS A 47 -4.00 17.63 12.57
CA LYS A 47 -5.24 17.69 11.77
C LYS A 47 -4.89 17.51 10.30
N ARG A 48 -5.49 16.51 9.66
CA ARG A 48 -5.32 16.32 8.22
C ARG A 48 -6.24 17.27 7.45
N ASP A 49 -5.69 17.94 6.45
CA ASP A 49 -6.48 18.63 5.45
C ASP A 49 -7.38 17.61 4.73
N LYS A 50 -8.68 17.89 4.70
CA LYS A 50 -9.69 17.04 4.04
C LYS A 50 -9.84 17.33 2.55
N ALA A 51 -9.22 18.40 2.04
CA ALA A 51 -9.27 18.71 0.62
C ALA A 51 -8.62 17.57 -0.18
N PHE A 52 -9.31 17.15 -1.24
CA PHE A 52 -8.76 16.14 -2.14
C PHE A 52 -7.50 16.67 -2.81
N ARG A 53 -6.44 15.87 -2.77
CA ARG A 53 -5.22 16.08 -3.55
C ARG A 53 -4.78 14.74 -4.13
N LEU A 54 -4.49 14.74 -5.41
CA LEU A 54 -3.77 13.60 -5.99
C LEU A 54 -2.32 13.66 -5.48
N ARG A 55 -1.87 12.55 -4.93
CA ARG A 55 -0.52 12.37 -4.36
C ARG A 55 0.09 11.10 -4.92
N MET A 56 1.40 10.95 -4.88
CA MET A 56 2.04 9.72 -5.33
C MET A 56 1.54 8.49 -4.57
N SER A 57 1.17 8.62 -3.30
CA SER A 57 0.62 7.53 -2.48
C SER A 57 -0.81 7.10 -2.83
N ASN A 58 -1.56 7.89 -3.62
CA ASN A 58 -2.93 7.55 -4.02
C ASN A 58 -3.15 7.51 -5.55
N MET A 59 -2.23 8.01 -6.37
CA MET A 59 -2.41 8.12 -7.82
C MET A 59 -2.61 6.77 -8.54
N GLY A 60 -2.22 5.67 -7.91
CA GLY A 60 -2.44 4.32 -8.45
C GLY A 60 -3.76 3.67 -8.04
N LYS A 61 -4.59 4.36 -7.22
CA LYS A 61 -5.92 3.86 -6.87
C LYS A 61 -6.84 3.79 -8.09
N PRO A 62 -7.88 2.94 -8.04
CA PRO A 62 -8.89 2.91 -9.09
C PRO A 62 -9.53 4.28 -9.31
N TYR A 63 -9.73 4.67 -10.56
CA TYR A 63 -10.32 5.96 -10.94
C TYR A 63 -11.64 6.25 -10.22
N CYS A 64 -12.54 5.27 -10.14
CA CYS A 64 -13.83 5.44 -9.46
C CYS A 64 -13.69 5.83 -7.98
N GLN A 65 -12.68 5.30 -7.28
CA GLN A 65 -12.40 5.67 -5.90
C GLN A 65 -11.87 7.11 -5.82
N LEU A 66 -10.92 7.47 -6.67
CA LEU A 66 -10.37 8.84 -6.74
C LEU A 66 -11.46 9.86 -7.09
N TRP A 67 -12.37 9.50 -7.99
CA TRP A 67 -13.51 10.35 -8.36
C TRP A 67 -14.41 10.64 -7.16
N PHE A 68 -14.74 9.63 -6.35
CA PHE A 68 -15.52 9.81 -5.13
C PHE A 68 -14.75 10.63 -4.09
N GLU A 69 -13.45 10.36 -3.89
CA GLU A 69 -12.60 11.13 -2.98
C GLU A 69 -12.56 12.62 -3.35
N LYS A 70 -12.58 12.95 -4.65
CA LYS A 70 -12.60 14.33 -5.18
C LYS A 70 -13.98 14.99 -5.03
N ASN A 71 -15.05 14.29 -5.40
CA ASN A 71 -16.36 14.92 -5.66
C ASN A 71 -17.39 14.67 -4.56
N LYS A 72 -17.26 13.58 -3.80
CA LYS A 72 -18.25 13.14 -2.80
C LYS A 72 -17.58 12.48 -1.59
N PRO A 73 -16.61 13.16 -0.96
CA PRO A 73 -15.85 12.58 0.17
C PRO A 73 -16.74 12.26 1.37
N GLU A 74 -17.89 12.96 1.53
CA GLU A 74 -18.86 12.75 2.59
C GLU A 74 -19.57 11.39 2.52
N LEU A 75 -19.55 10.73 1.34
CA LEU A 75 -20.16 9.41 1.16
C LEU A 75 -19.20 8.26 1.53
N ALA A 76 -17.98 8.58 1.97
CA ALA A 76 -17.05 7.59 2.43
C ALA A 76 -17.50 6.93 3.73
N LEU A 77 -17.48 5.61 3.79
CA LEU A 77 -17.63 4.91 5.06
C LEU A 77 -16.48 5.33 6.00
N PRO A 78 -16.78 5.50 7.29
CA PRO A 78 -15.74 5.81 8.26
C PRO A 78 -14.69 4.70 8.27
N PRO A 79 -13.40 5.04 8.42
CA PRO A 79 -12.36 4.04 8.60
C PRO A 79 -12.63 3.24 9.88
N SER A 80 -12.21 1.98 9.89
CA SER A 80 -12.29 1.16 11.10
C SER A 80 -11.48 1.77 12.25
N SER A 81 -11.90 1.52 13.50
CA SER A 81 -11.24 2.09 14.70
C SER A 81 -9.75 1.74 14.80
N ASN A 82 -9.34 0.60 14.23
CA ASN A 82 -7.95 0.16 14.20
C ASN A 82 -7.13 0.72 13.02
N PHE A 83 -7.77 1.51 12.13
CA PHE A 83 -7.09 2.05 10.94
C PHE A 83 -5.88 2.90 11.30
N ILE A 84 -6.05 3.83 12.25
CA ILE A 84 -4.97 4.74 12.68
C ILE A 84 -3.81 3.97 13.32
N ILE A 85 -4.11 2.92 14.09
CA ILE A 85 -3.10 2.04 14.69
C ILE A 85 -2.33 1.28 13.61
N ASN A 86 -3.00 0.78 12.57
CA ASN A 86 -2.32 0.13 11.45
C ASN A 86 -1.39 1.08 10.68
N MET A 87 -1.78 2.34 10.54
CA MET A 87 -0.92 3.37 9.95
C MET A 87 0.31 3.65 10.82
N LEU A 88 0.11 3.83 12.13
CA LEU A 88 1.20 4.03 13.08
C LEU A 88 2.18 2.85 13.11
N ILE A 89 1.68 1.61 13.10
CA ILE A 89 2.54 0.41 13.01
C ILE A 89 3.40 0.47 11.75
N GLY A 90 2.86 0.92 10.63
CA GLY A 90 3.62 1.11 9.40
C GLY A 90 4.77 2.11 9.57
N ASP A 91 4.46 3.29 10.09
CA ASP A 91 5.46 4.35 10.34
C ASP A 91 6.53 3.90 11.36
N ILE A 92 6.17 3.14 12.40
CA ILE A 92 7.13 2.57 13.38
C ILE A 92 8.03 1.53 12.73
N ILE A 93 7.49 0.65 11.90
CA ILE A 93 8.27 -0.35 11.16
C ILE A 93 9.30 0.33 10.25
N GLU A 94 8.91 1.38 9.54
CA GLU A 94 9.81 2.17 8.71
C GLU A 94 10.94 2.78 9.56
N ALA A 95 10.61 3.41 10.69
CA ALA A 95 11.59 4.00 11.60
C ALA A 95 12.60 2.97 12.12
N VAL A 96 12.13 1.80 12.54
CA VAL A 96 12.98 0.69 13.02
C VAL A 96 13.85 0.14 11.89
N PHE A 97 13.27 -0.08 10.70
CA PHE A 97 14.00 -0.61 9.55
C PHE A 97 15.14 0.34 9.14
N LYS A 98 14.89 1.65 9.04
CA LYS A 98 15.92 2.67 8.81
C LYS A 98 16.97 2.68 9.92
N GLY A 99 16.56 2.46 11.17
CA GLY A 99 17.48 2.29 12.29
C GLY A 99 18.43 1.10 12.13
N LEU A 100 17.90 -0.05 11.67
CA LEU A 100 18.70 -1.24 11.40
C LEU A 100 19.69 -1.03 10.25
N LEU A 101 19.31 -0.32 9.19
CA LEU A 101 20.21 0.07 8.10
C LEU A 101 21.38 0.91 8.63
N ARG A 102 21.08 1.91 9.48
CA ARG A 102 22.11 2.76 10.13
C ARG A 102 23.09 1.95 10.99
N GLU A 103 22.57 1.01 11.77
CA GLU A 103 23.42 0.14 12.62
C GLU A 103 24.26 -0.83 11.79
N ALA A 104 23.69 -1.39 10.71
CA ALA A 104 24.40 -2.24 9.76
C ALA A 104 25.37 -1.47 8.86
N LYS A 105 25.48 -0.13 9.04
CA LYS A 105 26.34 0.76 8.23
C LYS A 105 26.06 0.69 6.73
N VAL A 106 24.82 0.45 6.38
CA VAL A 106 24.35 0.51 4.99
C VAL A 106 24.15 1.98 4.64
N GLU A 107 24.82 2.43 3.58
CA GLU A 107 24.65 3.80 3.08
C GLU A 107 23.31 3.94 2.38
N TYR A 108 22.52 4.92 2.79
CA TYR A 108 21.27 5.30 2.18
C TYR A 108 20.98 6.79 2.38
N LYS A 109 20.06 7.32 1.60
CA LYS A 109 19.52 8.67 1.74
C LYS A 109 18.04 8.59 2.06
N ASP A 110 17.58 9.33 3.07
CA ASP A 110 16.14 9.52 3.33
C ASP A 110 15.50 10.34 2.21
N GLY A 111 14.25 10.03 1.89
CA GLY A 111 13.48 10.79 0.92
C GLY A 111 13.05 12.15 1.46
N GLU A 112 13.09 13.15 0.60
CA GLU A 112 12.50 14.46 0.82
C GLU A 112 11.25 14.62 -0.05
N GLN A 113 10.45 15.66 0.21
CA GLN A 113 9.30 15.93 -0.64
C GLN A 113 9.75 16.22 -2.07
N VAL A 114 9.13 15.54 -3.02
CA VAL A 114 9.39 15.66 -4.46
C VAL A 114 8.10 15.89 -5.22
N THR A 115 8.22 16.48 -6.41
CA THR A 115 7.09 16.79 -7.28
C THR A 115 7.29 16.12 -8.62
N LEU A 116 6.33 15.29 -9.02
CA LEU A 116 6.25 14.71 -10.36
C LEU A 116 5.55 15.69 -11.29
N ASP A 117 6.22 16.13 -12.34
CA ASP A 117 5.63 16.92 -13.42
C ASP A 117 4.92 15.99 -14.42
N LEU A 118 3.64 16.22 -14.62
CA LEU A 118 2.83 15.49 -15.61
C LEU A 118 2.75 16.21 -16.96
N GLY A 119 3.30 17.42 -17.06
CA GLY A 119 3.13 18.34 -18.19
C GLY A 119 1.93 19.27 -18.01
N ASP A 120 1.87 20.31 -18.87
CA ASP A 120 0.79 21.30 -18.88
C ASP A 120 0.53 21.98 -17.52
N GLY A 121 1.58 22.14 -16.69
CA GLY A 121 1.51 22.72 -15.35
C GLY A 121 0.88 21.82 -14.28
N GLN A 122 0.64 20.56 -14.58
CA GLN A 122 0.05 19.58 -13.67
C GLN A 122 1.13 18.84 -12.90
N THR A 123 0.98 18.79 -11.57
CA THR A 123 1.98 18.18 -10.69
C THR A 123 1.36 17.27 -9.65
N ILE A 124 2.14 16.28 -9.19
CA ILE A 124 1.78 15.37 -8.11
C ILE A 124 2.92 15.32 -7.09
N ASP A 125 2.62 15.63 -5.83
CA ASP A 125 3.60 15.60 -4.76
C ASP A 125 3.65 14.25 -4.06
N GLY A 126 4.83 13.93 -3.51
CA GLY A 126 5.03 12.78 -2.66
C GLY A 126 6.38 12.82 -1.94
N THR A 127 6.57 11.87 -1.03
CA THR A 127 7.84 11.70 -0.31
C THR A 127 8.25 10.24 -0.43
N PRO A 128 9.33 9.92 -1.16
CA PRO A 128 9.90 8.57 -1.21
C PRO A 128 10.40 8.17 0.20
N ASP A 129 10.47 6.89 0.47
CA ASP A 129 10.95 6.44 1.77
C ASP A 129 12.48 6.45 1.84
N ILE A 130 13.17 5.95 0.78
CA ILE A 130 14.61 5.70 0.86
C ILE A 130 15.26 5.58 -0.53
N PHE A 131 16.53 5.96 -0.61
CA PHE A 131 17.37 5.79 -1.80
C PHE A 131 18.64 5.01 -1.46
N PHE A 132 19.03 4.12 -2.36
CA PHE A 132 20.33 3.45 -2.38
C PHE A 132 21.06 3.84 -3.67
N GLY A 133 22.00 4.79 -3.56
CA GLY A 133 22.66 5.36 -4.74
C GLY A 133 21.66 6.08 -5.67
N ASP A 134 21.56 5.61 -6.92
CA ASP A 134 20.64 6.12 -7.96
C ASP A 134 19.31 5.31 -8.05
N GLU A 135 19.02 4.51 -7.06
CA GLU A 135 17.82 3.68 -6.99
C GLU A 135 16.89 4.13 -5.86
N VAL A 136 15.58 4.17 -6.11
CA VAL A 136 14.55 4.46 -5.11
C VAL A 136 13.85 3.18 -4.70
N ASP A 137 13.71 3.01 -3.39
CA ASP A 137 12.94 1.94 -2.76
C ASP A 137 11.82 2.52 -1.87
N ASP A 138 10.84 1.69 -1.61
CA ASP A 138 9.73 2.01 -0.76
C ASP A 138 9.60 0.95 0.35
N ILE A 139 9.30 1.35 1.60
CA ILE A 139 9.23 0.46 2.74
C ILE A 139 7.77 0.16 3.06
N LYS A 140 7.41 -1.11 3.08
CA LYS A 140 6.03 -1.57 3.31
C LYS A 140 5.92 -2.51 4.49
N SER A 141 4.98 -2.22 5.38
CA SER A 141 4.52 -3.18 6.37
C SER A 141 3.39 -4.03 5.79
N ALA A 142 3.49 -5.34 5.87
CA ALA A 142 2.53 -6.26 5.29
C ALA A 142 1.90 -7.19 6.35
N SER A 143 0.61 -7.54 6.17
CA SER A 143 0.03 -8.65 6.92
C SER A 143 0.71 -9.97 6.51
N PRO A 144 0.66 -11.03 7.34
CA PRO A 144 1.23 -12.34 6.98
C PRO A 144 0.75 -12.84 5.62
N TRP A 145 -0.54 -12.71 5.33
CA TRP A 145 -1.09 -13.09 4.04
C TRP A 145 -0.50 -12.27 2.87
N SER A 146 -0.45 -10.94 3.02
CA SER A 146 0.11 -10.07 1.99
C SER A 146 1.59 -10.31 1.77
N TYR A 147 2.35 -10.56 2.84
CA TYR A 147 3.78 -10.88 2.77
C TYR A 147 4.05 -12.16 1.95
N ILE A 148 3.25 -13.20 2.15
CA ILE A 148 3.40 -14.49 1.49
C ILE A 148 2.84 -14.46 0.06
N ASN A 149 1.68 -13.81 -0.17
CA ASN A 149 0.93 -13.96 -1.40
C ASN A 149 1.03 -12.75 -2.35
N LYS A 150 0.97 -11.52 -1.83
CA LYS A 150 1.05 -10.30 -2.65
C LYS A 150 2.50 -9.92 -2.93
N PHE A 151 3.32 -9.89 -1.87
CA PHE A 151 4.74 -9.57 -1.95
C PHE A 151 5.63 -10.80 -2.11
N LYS A 152 5.12 -11.90 -2.65
CA LYS A 152 5.92 -13.09 -2.94
C LYS A 152 7.08 -12.77 -3.88
N ASP A 153 6.76 -12.09 -4.96
CA ASP A 153 7.64 -11.60 -6.00
C ASP A 153 6.97 -10.45 -6.75
N PHE A 154 7.68 -9.85 -7.70
CA PHE A 154 7.16 -8.73 -8.49
C PHE A 154 5.90 -9.09 -9.28
N ASN A 155 5.84 -10.27 -9.90
CA ASN A 155 4.68 -10.68 -10.69
C ASN A 155 3.42 -10.79 -9.83
N SER A 156 3.55 -11.42 -8.65
CA SER A 156 2.47 -11.53 -7.67
C SER A 156 2.01 -10.15 -7.17
N LEU A 157 2.94 -9.20 -7.00
CA LEU A 157 2.60 -7.83 -6.66
C LEU A 157 1.86 -7.15 -7.80
N ALA A 158 2.34 -7.27 -9.04
CA ALA A 158 1.72 -6.62 -10.21
C ALA A 158 0.28 -7.09 -10.45
N GLU A 159 0.01 -8.38 -10.26
CA GLU A 159 -1.34 -8.94 -10.36
C GLU A 159 -2.30 -8.44 -9.26
N LYS A 160 -1.78 -8.11 -8.10
CA LYS A 160 -2.58 -7.76 -6.90
C LYS A 160 -2.38 -6.31 -6.44
N ASP A 161 -1.87 -5.44 -7.30
CA ASP A 161 -1.56 -4.04 -6.95
C ASP A 161 -2.80 -3.13 -6.95
N SER A 162 -3.74 -3.42 -6.07
CA SER A 162 -4.94 -2.59 -5.86
C SER A 162 -4.66 -1.24 -5.20
N PHE A 163 -3.47 -1.05 -4.64
CA PHE A 163 -3.08 0.19 -3.97
C PHE A 163 -2.22 1.12 -4.84
N GLY A 164 -1.69 0.61 -5.97
CA GLY A 164 -0.86 1.39 -6.89
C GLY A 164 0.58 1.56 -6.43
N TYR A 165 1.15 0.57 -5.76
CA TYR A 165 2.54 0.60 -5.30
C TYR A 165 3.54 0.74 -6.47
N ILE A 166 3.23 0.11 -7.62
CA ILE A 166 4.06 0.24 -8.83
C ILE A 166 4.01 1.68 -9.36
N ALA A 167 2.81 2.28 -9.42
CA ALA A 167 2.67 3.67 -9.85
C ALA A 167 3.41 4.62 -8.89
N GLN A 168 3.30 4.40 -7.58
CA GLN A 168 4.00 5.18 -6.55
C GLN A 168 5.52 5.13 -6.74
N LEU A 169 6.10 3.93 -6.88
CA LEU A 169 7.53 3.75 -7.05
C LEU A 169 8.05 4.39 -8.34
N VAL A 170 7.33 4.21 -9.46
CA VAL A 170 7.68 4.83 -10.76
C VAL A 170 7.56 6.35 -10.69
N GLY A 171 6.54 6.87 -10.02
CA GLY A 171 6.38 8.31 -9.83
C GLY A 171 7.54 8.93 -9.05
N TYR A 172 7.98 8.27 -7.99
CA TYR A 172 9.17 8.71 -7.24
C TYR A 172 10.43 8.68 -8.10
N ALA A 173 10.65 7.57 -8.82
CA ALA A 173 11.81 7.43 -9.68
C ALA A 173 11.87 8.51 -10.76
N GLU A 174 10.75 8.82 -11.41
CA GLU A 174 10.66 9.87 -12.42
C GLU A 174 10.90 11.26 -11.81
N ALA A 175 10.25 11.58 -10.69
CA ALA A 175 10.37 12.87 -10.02
C ALA A 175 11.79 13.15 -9.52
N THR A 176 12.60 12.13 -9.28
CA THR A 176 13.96 12.25 -8.77
C THR A 176 15.06 11.90 -9.76
N ASN A 177 14.68 11.55 -10.99
CA ASN A 177 15.59 11.04 -12.02
C ASN A 177 16.45 9.86 -11.53
N THR A 178 15.81 8.94 -10.80
CA THR A 178 16.42 7.71 -10.29
C THR A 178 15.78 6.48 -10.94
N LYS A 179 16.21 5.29 -10.53
CA LYS A 179 15.65 4.01 -11.02
C LYS A 179 14.70 3.42 -9.98
N PRO A 180 13.53 2.90 -10.37
CA PRO A 180 12.67 2.16 -9.46
C PRO A 180 13.34 0.81 -9.13
N ASN A 181 13.71 0.56 -7.86
CA ASN A 181 14.42 -0.65 -7.46
C ASN A 181 13.49 -1.69 -6.83
N GLY A 182 12.63 -1.31 -5.87
CA GLY A 182 11.70 -2.25 -5.29
C GLY A 182 11.06 -1.84 -3.98
N TRP A 183 10.70 -2.87 -3.23
CA TRP A 183 10.01 -2.71 -1.94
C TRP A 183 10.72 -3.52 -0.86
N TRP A 184 11.07 -2.86 0.22
CA TRP A 184 11.43 -3.51 1.48
C TRP A 184 10.15 -3.84 2.23
N VAL A 185 9.87 -5.12 2.37
CA VAL A 185 8.59 -5.59 2.93
C VAL A 185 8.83 -6.27 4.26
N VAL A 186 8.20 -5.75 5.32
CA VAL A 186 8.27 -6.30 6.67
C VAL A 186 6.93 -6.96 7.03
N ASN A 187 6.97 -8.22 7.45
CA ASN A 187 5.82 -8.96 7.92
C ASN A 187 5.44 -8.54 9.34
N LYS A 188 4.29 -7.90 9.50
CA LYS A 188 3.79 -7.44 10.81
C LYS A 188 3.49 -8.56 11.82
N GLY A 189 3.36 -9.79 11.35
CA GLY A 189 3.00 -10.92 12.20
C GLY A 189 4.19 -11.56 12.92
N ASN A 190 5.39 -11.53 12.32
CA ASN A 190 6.56 -12.23 12.87
C ASN A 190 7.88 -11.46 12.74
N GLY A 191 7.86 -10.29 12.10
CA GLY A 191 9.07 -9.47 11.92
C GLY A 191 9.99 -9.90 10.76
N ASP A 192 9.65 -10.95 10.00
CA ASP A 192 10.40 -11.30 8.79
C ASP A 192 10.39 -10.14 7.81
N PHE A 193 11.47 -10.00 7.04
CA PHE A 193 11.55 -8.99 6.00
C PHE A 193 12.25 -9.53 4.76
N LYS A 194 12.02 -8.89 3.64
CA LYS A 194 12.66 -9.20 2.36
C LYS A 194 12.62 -8.01 1.43
N HIS A 195 13.50 -8.02 0.43
CA HIS A 195 13.43 -7.10 -0.69
C HIS A 195 12.68 -7.74 -1.87
N VAL A 196 11.64 -7.09 -2.36
CA VAL A 196 10.93 -7.47 -3.59
C VAL A 196 11.40 -6.54 -4.70
N LYS A 197 12.32 -7.04 -5.53
CA LYS A 197 12.91 -6.25 -6.61
C LYS A 197 11.89 -5.96 -7.70
N ALA A 198 11.83 -4.71 -8.13
CA ALA A 198 11.05 -4.27 -9.28
C ALA A 198 11.73 -4.75 -10.56
N THR A 199 11.10 -5.68 -11.28
CA THR A 199 11.66 -6.25 -12.51
C THR A 199 10.75 -5.94 -13.68
N ASN A 200 11.33 -5.62 -14.85
CA ASN A 200 10.59 -5.43 -16.09
C ASN A 200 9.46 -4.38 -16.02
N ILE A 201 9.62 -3.34 -15.21
CA ILE A 201 8.66 -2.24 -15.17
C ILE A 201 8.77 -1.41 -16.46
N ASN A 202 7.64 -1.27 -17.15
CA ASN A 202 7.52 -0.30 -18.22
C ASN A 202 7.11 1.07 -17.65
N SER A 203 8.10 1.84 -17.17
CA SER A 203 7.84 3.15 -16.54
C SER A 203 7.08 4.10 -17.47
N LYS A 204 7.34 4.10 -18.78
CA LYS A 204 6.60 4.92 -19.76
C LYS A 204 5.11 4.59 -19.78
N GLN A 205 4.77 3.31 -19.76
CA GLN A 205 3.37 2.87 -19.73
C GLN A 205 2.68 3.23 -18.40
N VAL A 206 3.40 3.08 -17.27
CA VAL A 206 2.89 3.46 -15.95
C VAL A 206 2.63 4.96 -15.89
N LEU A 207 3.57 5.79 -16.33
CA LEU A 207 3.42 7.25 -16.38
C LEU A 207 2.29 7.69 -17.32
N ALA A 208 2.16 7.06 -18.49
CA ALA A 208 1.05 7.33 -19.41
C ALA A 208 -0.31 7.04 -18.72
N LYS A 209 -0.41 5.95 -17.96
CA LYS A 209 -1.62 5.62 -17.18
C LYS A 209 -1.90 6.65 -16.09
N ILE A 210 -0.88 7.14 -15.39
CA ILE A 210 -1.02 8.19 -14.37
C ILE A 210 -1.56 9.47 -15.02
N LYS A 211 -0.95 9.93 -16.11
CA LYS A 211 -1.38 11.10 -16.87
C LYS A 211 -2.83 10.96 -17.38
N PHE A 212 -3.16 9.79 -17.90
CA PHE A 212 -4.53 9.49 -18.34
C PHE A 212 -5.54 9.57 -17.19
N THR A 213 -5.22 8.95 -16.04
CA THR A 213 -6.09 9.00 -14.85
C THR A 213 -6.27 10.43 -14.33
N TYR A 214 -5.20 11.23 -14.34
CA TYR A 214 -5.29 12.64 -13.97
C TYR A 214 -6.25 13.39 -14.91
N LYS A 215 -6.10 13.23 -16.22
CA LYS A 215 -6.97 13.86 -17.22
C LYS A 215 -8.43 13.45 -17.04
N GLU A 216 -8.72 12.17 -16.83
CA GLU A 216 -10.08 11.69 -16.53
C GLU A 216 -10.67 12.35 -15.28
N LEU A 217 -9.84 12.57 -14.23
CA LEU A 217 -10.29 13.26 -13.01
C LEU A 217 -10.63 14.73 -13.26
N GLU A 218 -9.96 15.40 -14.20
CA GLU A 218 -10.28 16.77 -14.62
C GLU A 218 -11.55 16.81 -15.47
N GLU A 219 -11.77 15.85 -16.35
CA GLU A 219 -13.02 15.70 -17.11
C GLU A 219 -14.24 15.41 -16.22
N ASN A 220 -13.98 14.90 -15.02
CA ASN A 220 -14.95 14.73 -13.94
C ASN A 220 -16.18 13.85 -14.27
N LYS A 221 -16.05 12.88 -15.16
CA LYS A 221 -17.12 11.96 -15.54
C LYS A 221 -17.02 10.67 -14.74
N PHE A 222 -18.02 10.39 -13.90
CA PHE A 222 -18.02 9.14 -13.14
C PHE A 222 -18.16 7.91 -14.04
N ARG A 223 -17.34 6.90 -13.78
CA ARG A 223 -17.49 5.53 -14.28
C ARG A 223 -17.03 4.51 -13.23
N ARG A 224 -17.70 3.37 -13.17
CA ARG A 224 -17.22 2.25 -12.37
C ARG A 224 -15.98 1.63 -13.01
N CYS A 225 -15.02 1.22 -12.18
CA CYS A 225 -13.82 0.55 -12.63
C CYS A 225 -13.97 -0.97 -12.70
N PHE A 226 -14.90 -1.51 -11.92
CA PHE A 226 -15.08 -2.96 -11.79
C PHE A 226 -16.55 -3.33 -11.91
N THR A 227 -16.78 -4.54 -12.37
CA THR A 227 -18.06 -5.24 -12.29
C THR A 227 -18.12 -6.08 -11.01
N ASP A 228 -19.29 -6.54 -10.63
CA ASP A 228 -19.43 -7.61 -9.66
C ASP A 228 -18.98 -8.96 -10.25
N GLU A 229 -18.86 -9.95 -9.39
CA GLU A 229 -18.50 -11.32 -9.78
C GLU A 229 -19.49 -12.34 -9.20
N GLU A 230 -19.55 -13.49 -9.82
CA GLU A 230 -20.33 -14.61 -9.29
C GLU A 230 -19.63 -15.19 -8.05
N GLU A 231 -20.39 -15.38 -6.97
CA GLU A 231 -19.86 -16.05 -5.79
C GLU A 231 -19.68 -17.54 -6.10
N THR A 232 -18.49 -18.07 -5.79
CA THR A 232 -18.21 -19.50 -5.95
C THR A 232 -17.89 -20.14 -4.60
N TYR A 233 -18.38 -21.36 -4.41
CA TYR A 233 -18.04 -22.20 -3.27
C TYR A 233 -17.53 -23.55 -3.77
N ARG A 234 -16.34 -23.97 -3.33
CA ARG A 234 -15.66 -25.18 -3.81
C ARG A 234 -15.63 -25.28 -5.36
N LYS A 235 -15.35 -24.14 -6.01
CA LYS A 235 -15.31 -23.96 -7.48
C LYS A 235 -16.67 -24.12 -8.19
N LYS A 236 -17.79 -24.20 -7.47
CA LYS A 236 -19.12 -24.21 -8.05
C LYS A 236 -19.80 -22.86 -7.90
N PRO A 237 -20.49 -22.34 -8.92
CA PRO A 237 -21.28 -21.12 -8.81
C PRO A 237 -22.37 -21.27 -7.76
N SER A 238 -22.60 -20.24 -6.95
CA SER A 238 -23.67 -20.21 -5.96
C SER A 238 -24.99 -19.65 -6.53
N GLY A 239 -24.91 -18.93 -7.64
CA GLY A 239 -25.99 -18.12 -8.19
C GLY A 239 -26.10 -16.73 -7.54
N ASN A 240 -25.32 -16.42 -6.52
CA ASN A 240 -25.25 -15.11 -5.91
C ASN A 240 -24.16 -14.27 -6.59
N ARG A 241 -24.34 -12.95 -6.57
CA ARG A 241 -23.30 -12.02 -7.06
C ARG A 241 -22.77 -11.16 -5.92
N ARG A 242 -21.47 -10.95 -5.93
CA ARG A 242 -20.76 -10.20 -4.90
C ARG A 242 -19.80 -9.17 -5.51
N LEU A 243 -19.39 -8.21 -4.71
CA LEU A 243 -18.32 -7.32 -5.11
C LEU A 243 -16.99 -8.07 -5.27
N LYS A 244 -16.21 -7.65 -6.26
CA LYS A 244 -14.79 -8.01 -6.33
C LYS A 244 -14.04 -7.47 -5.12
N GLN A 245 -12.91 -8.09 -4.81
CA GLN A 245 -12.11 -7.75 -3.64
C GLN A 245 -11.72 -6.27 -3.60
N GLU A 246 -11.40 -5.66 -4.73
CA GLU A 246 -11.03 -4.24 -4.83
C GLU A 246 -12.17 -3.32 -4.39
N CYS A 247 -13.41 -3.69 -4.73
CA CYS A 247 -14.60 -2.95 -4.32
C CYS A 247 -14.98 -3.23 -2.86
N SER A 248 -14.76 -4.44 -2.35
CA SER A 248 -15.09 -4.82 -0.96
C SER A 248 -14.33 -3.99 0.07
N TRP A 249 -13.11 -3.56 -0.26
CA TRP A 249 -12.29 -2.70 0.60
C TRP A 249 -12.49 -1.20 0.35
N CYS A 250 -13.29 -0.82 -0.65
CA CYS A 250 -13.51 0.58 -0.99
C CYS A 250 -14.45 1.24 0.01
N SER A 251 -14.06 2.39 0.56
CA SER A 251 -14.90 3.17 1.48
C SER A 251 -16.17 3.71 0.81
N PHE A 252 -16.22 3.79 -0.51
CA PHE A 252 -17.36 4.28 -1.28
C PHE A 252 -18.24 3.17 -1.86
N ARG A 253 -18.08 1.90 -1.40
CA ARG A 253 -18.79 0.78 -1.99
C ARG A 253 -20.31 0.91 -1.98
N HIS A 254 -20.89 1.46 -0.90
CA HIS A 254 -22.35 1.68 -0.83
C HIS A 254 -22.83 2.80 -1.74
N ALA A 255 -22.06 3.87 -1.91
CA ALA A 255 -22.37 4.94 -2.83
C ALA A 255 -22.23 4.51 -4.30
N CYS A 256 -21.20 3.69 -4.59
CA CYS A 256 -20.96 3.14 -5.93
C CYS A 256 -21.96 2.04 -6.30
N TRP A 257 -22.43 1.26 -5.33
CA TRP A 257 -23.34 0.11 -5.50
C TRP A 257 -24.57 0.28 -4.62
N PRO A 258 -25.59 1.08 -5.03
CA PRO A 258 -26.84 1.21 -4.29
C PRO A 258 -27.52 -0.16 -4.13
N GLY A 259 -28.02 -0.43 -2.93
CA GLY A 259 -28.68 -1.72 -2.62
C GLY A 259 -27.74 -2.85 -2.23
N LEU A 260 -26.42 -2.56 -2.04
CA LEU A 260 -25.45 -3.52 -1.56
C LEU A 260 -25.86 -4.10 -0.20
N GLN A 261 -25.79 -5.43 -0.06
CA GLN A 261 -26.11 -6.14 1.18
C GLN A 261 -24.84 -6.75 1.78
N GLU A 262 -24.47 -6.31 2.98
CA GLU A 262 -23.33 -6.89 3.72
C GLU A 262 -23.83 -7.95 4.68
N ARG A 263 -23.42 -9.20 4.47
CA ARG A 263 -23.85 -10.37 5.25
C ARG A 263 -22.69 -11.36 5.40
N PRO A 264 -22.73 -12.21 6.44
CA PRO A 264 -21.91 -13.41 6.46
C PRO A 264 -22.14 -14.23 5.19
N SER A 265 -21.07 -14.83 4.65
CA SER A 265 -21.14 -15.64 3.44
C SER A 265 -22.25 -16.68 3.53
N LEU A 266 -23.16 -16.66 2.55
CA LEU A 266 -24.33 -17.56 2.49
C LEU A 266 -23.95 -19.00 2.11
N VAL A 267 -22.75 -19.21 1.59
CA VAL A 267 -22.26 -20.52 1.12
C VAL A 267 -21.13 -21.08 1.97
N SER A 268 -20.54 -20.27 2.84
CA SER A 268 -19.46 -20.73 3.73
C SER A 268 -19.99 -21.62 4.85
N GLN A 269 -19.30 -22.72 5.10
CA GLN A 269 -19.57 -23.64 6.20
C GLN A 269 -18.62 -23.41 7.40
N ALA A 270 -17.87 -22.31 7.41
CA ALA A 270 -17.04 -21.94 8.56
C ALA A 270 -17.91 -21.57 9.77
N MET A 271 -17.42 -21.84 10.99
CA MET A 271 -18.11 -21.40 12.21
C MET A 271 -18.33 -19.89 12.23
N GLU A 272 -17.36 -19.13 11.75
CA GLU A 272 -17.43 -17.68 11.54
C GLU A 272 -17.28 -17.38 10.05
N PRO A 273 -18.38 -17.34 9.29
CA PRO A 273 -18.32 -17.05 7.87
C PRO A 273 -17.80 -15.62 7.63
N PRO A 274 -16.93 -15.41 6.63
CA PRO A 274 -16.46 -14.08 6.28
C PRO A 274 -17.62 -13.20 5.82
N MET A 275 -17.55 -11.90 6.13
CA MET A 275 -18.49 -10.91 5.62
C MET A 275 -18.30 -10.74 4.11
N VAL A 276 -19.39 -10.75 3.39
CA VAL A 276 -19.44 -10.60 1.92
C VAL A 276 -20.40 -9.48 1.55
N SER A 277 -19.99 -8.66 0.60
CA SER A 277 -20.81 -7.57 0.05
C SER A 277 -21.53 -8.08 -1.20
N TYR A 278 -22.79 -8.44 -1.08
CA TYR A 278 -23.62 -8.97 -2.17
C TYR A 278 -24.28 -7.85 -2.97
N THR A 279 -24.17 -7.93 -4.29
CA THR A 279 -24.93 -7.10 -5.24
C THR A 279 -26.25 -7.75 -5.62
N GLN A 280 -26.34 -9.08 -5.56
CA GLN A 280 -27.54 -9.84 -5.82
C GLN A 280 -27.50 -11.18 -5.04
N ILE A 281 -28.62 -11.50 -4.40
CA ILE A 281 -28.79 -12.77 -3.69
C ILE A 281 -29.95 -13.52 -4.34
N ASN A 282 -29.63 -14.63 -5.00
CA ASN A 282 -30.62 -15.51 -5.65
C ASN A 282 -30.79 -16.81 -4.86
N ASN A 283 -29.77 -17.22 -4.10
CA ASN A 283 -29.78 -18.48 -3.35
C ASN A 283 -29.37 -18.23 -1.89
N VAL A 284 -30.24 -18.61 -0.98
CA VAL A 284 -30.00 -18.65 0.47
C VAL A 284 -29.87 -20.12 0.87
N GLN A 285 -28.80 -20.81 0.42
CA GLN A 285 -28.51 -22.14 0.96
C GLN A 285 -27.81 -21.95 2.31
N ARG A 286 -28.49 -22.36 3.35
CA ARG A 286 -27.90 -22.64 4.67
C ARG A 286 -27.57 -24.12 4.78
#